data_da90f7b3db6248ba2d22d49a946d7848
#
_entry.id   da90f7b3db6248ba2d22d49a946d7848
#
_cell.length_a   1.000
_cell.length_b   1.000
_cell.length_c   1.000
_cell.angle_alpha   90.00
_cell.angle_beta   90.00
_cell.angle_gamma   90.00
#
_symmetry.space_group_name_H-M   'P 1'
#
loop_
_entity.id
_entity.type
_entity.pdbx_description
1 polymer ?
#
loop_
_entity_poly.entity_id
_entity_poly.type
_entity_poly.pdbx_seq_one_letter_code
_entity_poly.pdbx_strand_id
1 'polypeptide(L)'
;GAYCAEYAGGDMWFVLQIPPSGNVSIETDSGSITDTGLAAWIGSSCTDLRPLACDDDAGNEAYSFLTFYELDPAQFLYIQVFGYAAASGSFQLCARDLGFVRLDSSELPIISINTNGQEIVGDPKIDALMQIRYNGPGTITHVTDSPNVYDGHIGIEIRGASSGGYPQRPYGLETRDAEGEDLDVSLLGMPEESDWVLLSNFNDRSLVRNTISHKLFTDMGQYSPRMQLCEVLLDSVYKGIYVFGEKIKRDKNRVDIANLKPEDIEGEDITGGYILQQNYWDPSTSFQSNYSPIDHPEFDVHFVYEFPKPVDITEVQKAYIASFVDSLETALYSPDFTDPEIGYRKYLDVKSFIDYFLLN
;
A
#
# COMPACT_ATOMS: atom_id res chain seq x y z
N GLY A 1 7.75 -30.82 -3.76
CA GLY A 1 6.37 -31.20 -4.07
C GLY A 1 5.40 -30.19 -3.54
N ALA A 2 4.12 -30.34 -3.86
CA ALA A 2 3.05 -29.49 -3.39
C ALA A 2 3.01 -29.43 -1.87
N TYR A 3 2.44 -28.36 -1.34
CA TYR A 3 2.38 -28.05 0.11
C TYR A 3 0.95 -27.86 0.63
N CYS A 4 -0.04 -28.21 -0.19
CA CYS A 4 -1.47 -28.20 0.18
C CYS A 4 -2.13 -29.56 -0.14
N ALA A 5 -3.43 -29.72 0.13
CA ALA A 5 -4.29 -30.84 -0.27
C ALA A 5 -3.76 -32.20 0.22
N GLU A 6 -3.16 -32.27 1.40
CA GLU A 6 -2.55 -33.50 1.95
C GLU A 6 -1.73 -34.28 0.90
N TYR A 7 -0.91 -33.58 0.12
CA TYR A 7 -0.12 -34.16 -0.97
C TYR A 7 0.68 -35.38 -0.48
N ALA A 8 0.41 -36.53 -1.06
CA ALA A 8 1.04 -37.81 -0.72
C ALA A 8 1.70 -38.51 -1.93
N GLY A 9 1.93 -37.79 -3.03
CA GLY A 9 2.48 -38.31 -4.28
C GLY A 9 1.39 -38.67 -5.30
N GLY A 10 1.80 -39.27 -6.42
CA GLY A 10 0.87 -39.65 -7.49
C GLY A 10 0.42 -38.47 -8.37
N ASP A 11 1.34 -37.55 -8.63
CA ASP A 11 1.10 -36.32 -9.38
C ASP A 11 1.37 -36.43 -10.87
N MET A 12 0.74 -35.52 -11.62
CA MET A 12 1.04 -35.26 -13.03
C MET A 12 1.49 -33.81 -13.19
N TRP A 13 2.46 -33.59 -14.08
CA TRP A 13 3.02 -32.28 -14.36
C TRP A 13 2.71 -31.86 -15.80
N PHE A 14 2.30 -30.58 -15.91
CA PHE A 14 2.03 -29.91 -17.16
C PHE A 14 2.89 -28.64 -17.24
N VAL A 15 3.17 -28.21 -18.46
CA VAL A 15 3.88 -26.95 -18.73
C VAL A 15 2.99 -26.10 -19.59
N LEU A 16 2.71 -24.88 -19.13
CA LEU A 16 1.94 -23.87 -19.84
C LEU A 16 2.86 -22.71 -20.19
N GLN A 17 2.93 -22.33 -21.46
CA GLN A 17 3.49 -21.04 -21.83
C GLN A 17 2.53 -19.94 -21.38
N ILE A 18 3.03 -18.99 -20.58
CA ILE A 18 2.21 -17.88 -20.12
C ILE A 18 1.76 -17.06 -21.32
N PRO A 19 0.44 -16.78 -21.46
CA PRO A 19 -0.07 -16.01 -22.59
C PRO A 19 0.46 -14.58 -22.60
N PRO A 20 0.40 -13.88 -23.75
CA PRO A 20 0.85 -12.48 -23.84
C PRO A 20 0.15 -11.52 -22.86
N SER A 21 -1.06 -11.85 -22.41
CA SER A 21 -1.79 -11.09 -21.40
C SER A 21 -1.15 -11.16 -20.01
N GLY A 22 -0.35 -12.21 -19.73
CA GLY A 22 0.10 -12.54 -18.39
C GLY A 22 -0.98 -13.04 -17.44
N ASN A 23 -2.23 -13.14 -17.91
CA ASN A 23 -3.39 -13.43 -17.08
C ASN A 23 -3.95 -14.82 -17.44
N VAL A 24 -3.95 -15.72 -16.46
CA VAL A 24 -4.34 -17.10 -16.69
C VAL A 24 -5.13 -17.66 -15.51
N SER A 25 -6.20 -18.41 -15.79
CA SER A 25 -6.83 -19.30 -14.81
C SER A 25 -6.53 -20.74 -15.13
N ILE A 26 -6.43 -21.56 -14.11
CA ILE A 26 -6.21 -23.00 -14.20
C ILE A 26 -7.20 -23.65 -13.25
N GLU A 27 -7.94 -24.62 -13.76
CA GLU A 27 -8.93 -25.35 -12.99
C GLU A 27 -8.87 -26.84 -13.28
N THR A 28 -9.16 -27.64 -12.27
CA THR A 28 -9.46 -29.07 -12.44
C THR A 28 -10.97 -29.28 -12.44
N ASP A 29 -11.43 -30.32 -13.07
CA ASP A 29 -12.85 -30.68 -13.18
C ASP A 29 -13.02 -32.20 -13.25
N SER A 30 -14.26 -32.62 -13.23
CA SER A 30 -14.74 -33.99 -13.06
C SER A 30 -14.00 -35.06 -13.87
N GLY A 31 -13.72 -36.15 -13.16
CA GLY A 31 -13.18 -37.39 -13.68
C GLY A 31 -13.58 -38.53 -12.75
N SER A 32 -12.74 -39.53 -12.59
CA SER A 32 -12.92 -40.54 -11.56
C SER A 32 -12.31 -40.15 -10.22
N ILE A 33 -11.44 -39.12 -10.18
CA ILE A 33 -11.03 -38.43 -8.98
C ILE A 33 -12.10 -37.36 -8.68
N THR A 34 -12.59 -37.34 -7.46
CA THR A 34 -13.64 -36.39 -7.02
C THR A 34 -13.11 -35.25 -6.20
N ASP A 35 -11.82 -35.28 -5.86
CA ASP A 35 -11.15 -34.32 -5.00
C ASP A 35 -9.68 -34.19 -5.49
N THR A 36 -9.30 -32.99 -5.92
CA THR A 36 -8.01 -32.72 -6.57
C THR A 36 -7.25 -31.60 -5.89
N GLY A 37 -5.93 -31.77 -5.77
CA GLY A 37 -5.02 -30.68 -5.45
C GLY A 37 -4.32 -30.15 -6.68
N LEU A 38 -4.13 -28.82 -6.74
CA LEU A 38 -3.51 -28.10 -7.83
C LEU A 38 -2.41 -27.17 -7.29
N ALA A 39 -1.17 -27.35 -7.74
CA ALA A 39 -0.09 -26.44 -7.42
C ALA A 39 0.53 -25.85 -8.67
N ALA A 40 0.88 -24.57 -8.60
CA ALA A 40 1.54 -23.86 -9.68
C ALA A 40 2.94 -23.42 -9.26
N TRP A 41 3.86 -23.48 -10.20
CA TRP A 41 5.28 -23.21 -10.02
C TRP A 41 5.80 -22.38 -11.19
N ILE A 42 6.79 -21.54 -10.94
CA ILE A 42 7.47 -20.77 -11.98
C ILE A 42 8.97 -21.06 -11.96
N GLY A 43 9.58 -21.06 -13.12
CA GLY A 43 11.02 -21.30 -13.27
C GLY A 43 11.45 -21.43 -14.70
N SER A 44 12.77 -21.48 -14.92
CA SER A 44 13.35 -21.67 -16.26
C SER A 44 13.46 -23.14 -16.65
N SER A 45 13.39 -24.06 -15.69
CA SER A 45 13.51 -25.51 -15.88
C SER A 45 12.94 -26.25 -14.67
N CYS A 46 12.75 -27.57 -14.80
CA CYS A 46 12.30 -28.45 -13.71
C CYS A 46 13.23 -28.48 -12.49
N THR A 47 14.45 -27.99 -12.60
CA THR A 47 15.43 -27.93 -11.48
C THR A 47 15.46 -26.58 -10.78
N ASP A 48 14.72 -25.58 -11.27
CA ASP A 48 14.70 -24.19 -10.80
C ASP A 48 13.27 -23.72 -10.48
N LEU A 49 12.40 -24.64 -10.04
CA LEU A 49 11.01 -24.32 -9.76
C LEU A 49 10.84 -23.64 -8.41
N ARG A 50 10.14 -22.52 -8.41
CA ARG A 50 9.68 -21.80 -7.22
C ARG A 50 8.16 -21.89 -7.11
N PRO A 51 7.59 -22.20 -5.94
CA PRO A 51 6.15 -22.27 -5.75
C PRO A 51 5.53 -20.89 -5.91
N LEU A 52 4.40 -20.82 -6.62
CA LEU A 52 3.57 -19.62 -6.73
C LEU A 52 2.32 -19.72 -5.88
N ALA A 53 1.55 -20.79 -6.08
CA ALA A 53 0.30 -21.02 -5.37
C ALA A 53 -0.02 -22.50 -5.32
N CYS A 54 -0.91 -22.86 -4.38
CA CYS A 54 -1.44 -24.19 -4.24
C CYS A 54 -2.89 -24.06 -3.75
N ASP A 55 -3.78 -24.88 -4.32
CA ASP A 55 -5.20 -24.89 -4.01
C ASP A 55 -5.75 -26.30 -3.92
N ASP A 56 -6.83 -26.44 -3.15
CA ASP A 56 -7.52 -27.69 -2.88
C ASP A 56 -8.99 -27.62 -3.33
N ASP A 57 -9.75 -26.67 -2.79
CA ASP A 57 -11.21 -26.62 -2.89
C ASP A 57 -11.77 -25.29 -3.44
N ALA A 58 -10.97 -24.44 -4.08
CA ALA A 58 -11.46 -23.15 -4.60
C ALA A 58 -12.22 -23.26 -5.93
N GLY A 59 -12.25 -24.44 -6.52
CA GLY A 59 -13.02 -24.74 -7.74
C GLY A 59 -14.49 -25.11 -7.46
N ASN A 60 -15.12 -25.79 -8.39
CA ASN A 60 -16.47 -26.30 -8.23
C ASN A 60 -16.42 -27.62 -7.43
N GLU A 61 -17.29 -27.78 -6.42
CA GLU A 61 -17.25 -28.92 -5.48
C GLU A 61 -15.89 -29.01 -4.77
N ALA A 62 -15.19 -30.15 -4.83
CA ALA A 62 -13.86 -30.39 -4.27
C ALA A 62 -12.77 -30.38 -5.37
N TYR A 63 -12.91 -29.51 -6.37
CA TYR A 63 -11.91 -29.29 -7.40
C TYR A 63 -11.14 -28.00 -7.16
N SER A 64 -9.93 -27.96 -7.68
CA SER A 64 -9.02 -26.85 -7.45
C SER A 64 -9.12 -25.78 -8.52
N PHE A 65 -8.92 -24.52 -8.15
CA PHE A 65 -8.91 -23.37 -9.04
C PHE A 65 -7.84 -22.36 -8.65
N LEU A 66 -6.98 -21.99 -9.58
CA LEU A 66 -5.97 -20.95 -9.42
C LEU A 66 -6.12 -19.88 -10.48
N THR A 67 -5.91 -18.63 -10.10
CA THR A 67 -5.88 -17.49 -11.01
C THR A 67 -4.60 -16.67 -10.79
N PHE A 68 -3.99 -16.28 -11.90
CA PHE A 68 -2.77 -15.46 -11.92
C PHE A 68 -2.98 -14.26 -12.81
N TYR A 69 -2.43 -13.14 -12.41
CA TYR A 69 -2.41 -11.89 -13.17
C TYR A 69 -0.97 -11.37 -13.28
N GLU A 70 -0.68 -10.67 -14.38
CA GLU A 70 0.60 -10.00 -14.62
C GLU A 70 1.82 -10.93 -14.56
N LEU A 71 1.67 -12.21 -14.88
CA LEU A 71 2.81 -13.10 -15.06
C LEU A 71 3.63 -12.68 -16.27
N ASP A 72 4.94 -12.87 -16.20
CA ASP A 72 5.85 -12.59 -17.32
C ASP A 72 5.62 -13.57 -18.49
N PRO A 73 5.16 -13.11 -19.67
CA PRO A 73 4.91 -13.97 -20.82
C PRO A 73 6.15 -14.68 -21.37
N ALA A 74 7.35 -14.24 -20.99
CA ALA A 74 8.60 -14.89 -21.36
C ALA A 74 8.90 -16.16 -20.53
N GLN A 75 8.13 -16.39 -19.46
CA GLN A 75 8.32 -17.53 -18.56
C GLN A 75 7.30 -18.65 -18.83
N PHE A 76 7.54 -19.80 -18.21
CA PHE A 76 6.64 -20.94 -18.22
C PHE A 76 6.05 -21.18 -16.84
N LEU A 77 4.78 -21.57 -16.81
CA LEU A 77 4.07 -22.01 -15.62
C LEU A 77 4.07 -23.54 -15.61
N TYR A 78 4.59 -24.11 -14.54
CA TYR A 78 4.59 -25.55 -14.30
C TYR A 78 3.44 -25.87 -13.35
N ILE A 79 2.58 -26.78 -13.76
CA ILE A 79 1.33 -27.12 -13.11
C ILE A 79 1.44 -28.55 -12.59
N GLN A 80 1.28 -28.73 -11.29
CA GLN A 80 1.25 -30.03 -10.64
C GLN A 80 -0.18 -30.34 -10.20
N VAL A 81 -0.74 -31.44 -10.71
CA VAL A 81 -2.07 -31.92 -10.36
C VAL A 81 -1.96 -33.27 -9.69
N PHE A 82 -2.70 -33.48 -8.60
CA PHE A 82 -2.71 -34.71 -7.84
C PHE A 82 -4.08 -34.93 -7.19
N GLY A 83 -4.38 -36.16 -6.79
CA GLY A 83 -5.57 -36.47 -6.01
C GLY A 83 -5.34 -36.22 -4.52
N TYR A 84 -6.35 -35.71 -3.82
CA TYR A 84 -6.34 -35.59 -2.37
C TYR A 84 -6.03 -36.94 -1.70
N ALA A 85 -5.18 -36.92 -0.66
CA ALA A 85 -4.76 -38.10 0.09
C ALA A 85 -4.29 -39.28 -0.79
N ALA A 86 -3.58 -39.00 -1.91
CA ALA A 86 -3.09 -39.98 -2.90
C ALA A 86 -4.18 -40.70 -3.69
N ALA A 87 -5.37 -40.13 -3.83
CA ALA A 87 -6.40 -40.65 -4.73
C ALA A 87 -5.83 -40.71 -6.17
N SER A 88 -6.19 -41.76 -6.92
CA SER A 88 -5.74 -41.96 -8.30
C SER A 88 -6.90 -42.20 -9.23
N GLY A 89 -6.81 -41.69 -10.46
CA GLY A 89 -7.88 -41.79 -11.46
C GLY A 89 -7.71 -40.77 -12.59
N SER A 90 -8.80 -40.41 -13.21
CA SER A 90 -8.84 -39.37 -14.26
C SER A 90 -9.40 -38.06 -13.73
N PHE A 91 -8.97 -36.95 -14.30
CA PHE A 91 -9.46 -35.59 -14.07
C PHE A 91 -9.44 -34.83 -15.40
N GLN A 92 -10.12 -33.71 -15.46
CA GLN A 92 -9.96 -32.71 -16.51
C GLN A 92 -9.11 -31.56 -15.99
N LEU A 93 -8.27 -31.00 -16.85
CA LEU A 93 -7.49 -29.80 -16.58
C LEU A 93 -7.77 -28.77 -17.65
N CYS A 94 -8.20 -27.58 -17.25
CA CYS A 94 -8.43 -26.46 -18.15
C CYS A 94 -7.54 -25.30 -17.75
N ALA A 95 -6.83 -24.73 -18.73
CA ALA A 95 -6.12 -23.46 -18.58
C ALA A 95 -6.70 -22.46 -19.58
N ARG A 96 -6.99 -21.24 -19.11
CA ARG A 96 -7.62 -20.19 -19.93
C ARG A 96 -6.80 -18.92 -19.86
N ASP A 97 -6.56 -18.31 -21.03
CA ASP A 97 -6.11 -16.92 -21.12
C ASP A 97 -7.28 -16.01 -20.75
N LEU A 98 -7.15 -15.26 -19.67
CA LEU A 98 -8.16 -14.30 -19.22
C LEU A 98 -8.14 -13.01 -20.05
N GLY A 99 -7.16 -12.88 -20.97
CA GLY A 99 -6.96 -11.68 -21.76
C GLY A 99 -6.43 -10.51 -20.94
N PHE A 100 -6.26 -9.38 -21.61
CA PHE A 100 -5.90 -8.14 -20.93
C PHE A 100 -7.14 -7.60 -20.21
N VAL A 101 -7.01 -7.33 -18.91
CA VAL A 101 -8.02 -6.54 -18.21
C VAL A 101 -7.99 -5.13 -18.79
N ARG A 102 -9.09 -4.69 -19.39
CA ARG A 102 -9.21 -3.37 -20.01
C ARG A 102 -10.19 -2.51 -19.23
N LEU A 103 -9.80 -1.28 -19.01
CA LEU A 103 -10.70 -0.24 -18.54
C LEU A 103 -11.15 0.58 -19.76
N ASP A 104 -12.45 0.66 -20.00
CA ASP A 104 -13.03 1.53 -21.03
C ASP A 104 -13.61 2.80 -20.41
N SER A 105 -14.27 2.65 -19.26
CA SER A 105 -14.91 3.76 -18.55
C SER A 105 -15.16 3.41 -17.08
N SER A 106 -15.34 4.42 -16.24
CA SER A 106 -15.68 4.28 -14.81
C SER A 106 -16.46 5.48 -14.31
N GLU A 107 -17.20 5.33 -13.20
CA GLU A 107 -17.72 6.46 -12.42
C GLU A 107 -16.67 7.05 -11.46
N LEU A 108 -15.52 6.38 -11.31
CA LEU A 108 -14.39 6.86 -10.54
C LEU A 108 -13.46 7.73 -11.41
N PRO A 109 -12.62 8.58 -10.81
CA PRO A 109 -11.52 9.23 -11.52
C PRO A 109 -10.62 8.19 -12.19
N ILE A 110 -10.19 8.47 -13.42
CA ILE A 110 -9.24 7.65 -14.17
C ILE A 110 -7.90 8.37 -14.19
N ILE A 111 -6.89 7.74 -13.59
CA ILE A 111 -5.51 8.22 -13.55
C ILE A 111 -4.68 7.38 -14.51
N SER A 112 -4.13 8.02 -15.54
CA SER A 112 -3.22 7.39 -16.50
C SER A 112 -1.81 7.93 -16.26
N ILE A 113 -0.86 7.03 -16.01
CA ILE A 113 0.57 7.36 -15.79
C ILE A 113 1.37 6.71 -16.90
N ASN A 114 2.26 7.49 -17.52
CA ASN A 114 3.18 7.03 -18.56
C ASN A 114 4.62 7.27 -18.12
N THR A 115 5.35 6.19 -17.86
CA THR A 115 6.77 6.21 -17.48
C THR A 115 7.71 6.16 -18.69
N ASN A 116 7.16 6.07 -19.91
CA ASN A 116 7.90 5.76 -21.13
C ASN A 116 8.71 4.45 -21.03
N GLY A 117 8.18 3.47 -20.28
CA GLY A 117 8.80 2.16 -20.05
C GLY A 117 9.96 2.18 -19.06
N GLN A 118 10.15 3.26 -18.31
CA GLN A 118 11.12 3.28 -17.21
C GLN A 118 10.58 2.46 -16.03
N GLU A 119 11.45 1.71 -15.39
CA GLU A 119 11.13 0.97 -14.17
C GLU A 119 10.97 1.95 -13.00
N ILE A 120 9.84 1.86 -12.29
CA ILE A 120 9.61 2.65 -11.08
C ILE A 120 10.38 2.00 -9.93
N VAL A 121 11.23 2.78 -9.27
CA VAL A 121 12.04 2.37 -8.11
C VAL A 121 11.54 3.03 -6.82
N GLY A 122 12.11 2.67 -5.66
CA GLY A 122 11.72 3.25 -4.38
C GLY A 122 12.31 4.63 -4.11
N ASP A 123 13.50 4.91 -4.64
CA ASP A 123 14.22 6.20 -4.51
C ASP A 123 15.40 6.20 -5.49
N PRO A 124 15.66 7.27 -6.24
CA PRO A 124 14.86 8.50 -6.33
C PRO A 124 13.59 8.32 -7.19
N LYS A 125 12.65 9.28 -7.08
CA LYS A 125 11.50 9.34 -8.00
C LYS A 125 11.98 9.45 -9.45
N ILE A 126 11.35 8.69 -10.33
CA ILE A 126 11.55 8.82 -11.78
C ILE A 126 10.56 9.82 -12.37
N ASP A 127 10.90 10.43 -13.50
CA ASP A 127 10.00 11.32 -14.24
C ASP A 127 8.97 10.52 -15.03
N ALA A 128 7.72 10.98 -14.98
CA ALA A 128 6.61 10.42 -15.74
C ALA A 128 5.61 11.50 -16.14
N LEU A 129 4.65 11.13 -16.97
CA LEU A 129 3.50 11.96 -17.30
C LEU A 129 2.26 11.38 -16.63
N MET A 130 1.42 12.24 -16.05
CA MET A 130 0.15 11.86 -15.47
C MET A 130 -0.99 12.62 -16.09
N GLN A 131 -2.09 11.90 -16.36
CA GLN A 131 -3.35 12.47 -16.78
C GLN A 131 -4.45 12.01 -15.85
N ILE A 132 -5.30 12.94 -15.40
CA ILE A 132 -6.46 12.64 -14.57
C ILE A 132 -7.72 13.11 -15.29
N ARG A 133 -8.68 12.21 -15.44
CA ARG A 133 -10.00 12.43 -16.03
C ARG A 133 -11.07 12.14 -14.98
N TYR A 134 -12.03 13.06 -14.84
CA TYR A 134 -13.15 12.85 -13.94
C TYR A 134 -14.32 13.77 -14.30
N ASN A 135 -15.45 13.19 -14.69
CA ASN A 135 -16.64 13.94 -15.09
C ASN A 135 -17.60 14.25 -13.92
N GLY A 136 -17.18 13.92 -12.68
CA GLY A 136 -17.94 14.19 -11.46
C GLY A 136 -18.76 12.98 -10.96
N PRO A 137 -19.27 13.07 -9.73
CA PRO A 137 -20.01 11.97 -9.11
C PRO A 137 -21.23 11.56 -9.92
N GLY A 138 -21.43 10.23 -10.11
CA GLY A 138 -22.55 9.66 -10.86
C GLY A 138 -22.49 9.90 -12.38
N THR A 139 -21.35 10.37 -12.89
CA THR A 139 -21.12 10.56 -14.34
C THR A 139 -20.02 9.62 -14.81
N ILE A 140 -20.27 8.94 -15.92
CA ILE A 140 -19.26 8.05 -16.52
C ILE A 140 -18.13 8.88 -17.13
N THR A 141 -16.91 8.51 -16.80
CA THR A 141 -15.67 9.00 -17.40
C THR A 141 -15.10 7.92 -18.30
N HIS A 142 -14.76 8.24 -19.54
CA HIS A 142 -14.14 7.31 -20.47
C HIS A 142 -12.62 7.50 -20.51
N VAL A 143 -11.87 6.41 -20.72
CA VAL A 143 -10.40 6.47 -20.89
C VAL A 143 -10.00 7.38 -22.06
N THR A 144 -10.89 7.50 -23.07
CA THR A 144 -10.68 8.33 -24.26
C THR A 144 -11.07 9.80 -24.10
N ASP A 145 -11.67 10.18 -22.95
CA ASP A 145 -11.98 11.59 -22.71
C ASP A 145 -10.69 12.41 -22.60
N SER A 146 -10.77 13.70 -22.93
CA SER A 146 -9.65 14.60 -22.69
C SER A 146 -9.41 14.77 -21.19
N PRO A 147 -8.15 14.80 -20.72
CA PRO A 147 -7.84 15.11 -19.33
C PRO A 147 -8.47 16.46 -18.94
N ASN A 148 -9.18 16.48 -17.83
CA ASN A 148 -9.91 17.66 -17.37
C ASN A 148 -9.62 18.03 -15.91
N VAL A 149 -8.82 17.20 -15.19
CA VAL A 149 -8.36 17.47 -13.82
C VAL A 149 -6.87 17.77 -13.80
N TYR A 150 -6.06 16.96 -14.48
CA TYR A 150 -4.62 17.14 -14.59
C TYR A 150 -4.08 16.58 -15.91
N ASP A 151 -3.09 17.26 -16.46
CA ASP A 151 -2.30 16.79 -17.62
C ASP A 151 -0.90 17.41 -17.52
N GLY A 152 0.07 16.66 -16.98
CA GLY A 152 1.39 17.24 -16.70
C GLY A 152 2.44 16.24 -16.22
N HIS A 153 3.59 16.79 -15.85
CA HIS A 153 4.73 16.04 -15.35
C HIS A 153 4.56 15.64 -13.89
N ILE A 154 5.09 14.48 -13.54
CA ILE A 154 5.18 14.01 -12.16
C ILE A 154 6.52 13.32 -11.89
N GLY A 155 6.95 13.34 -10.63
CA GLY A 155 7.86 12.36 -10.09
C GLY A 155 7.07 11.20 -9.51
N ILE A 156 7.51 9.94 -9.73
CA ILE A 156 6.86 8.75 -9.19
C ILE A 156 7.87 7.79 -8.60
N GLU A 157 7.54 7.21 -7.44
CA GLU A 157 8.35 6.21 -6.74
C GLU A 157 7.47 5.10 -6.14
N ILE A 158 8.03 3.90 -5.95
CA ILE A 158 7.38 2.88 -5.13
C ILE A 158 7.50 3.31 -3.67
N ARG A 159 6.38 3.26 -2.96
CA ARG A 159 6.36 3.54 -1.53
C ARG A 159 5.95 2.32 -0.69
N GLY A 160 6.18 2.43 0.62
CA GLY A 160 5.84 1.39 1.58
C GLY A 160 6.86 0.26 1.60
N ALA A 161 7.11 -0.25 2.80
CA ALA A 161 8.11 -1.29 3.02
C ALA A 161 7.58 -2.67 2.57
N SER A 162 6.65 -3.25 3.32
CA SER A 162 6.05 -4.55 2.96
C SER A 162 5.14 -4.44 1.74
N SER A 163 4.34 -3.38 1.65
CA SER A 163 3.39 -3.17 0.56
C SER A 163 4.07 -2.84 -0.78
N GLY A 164 5.28 -2.31 -0.78
CA GLY A 164 6.08 -2.11 -2.00
C GLY A 164 6.41 -3.42 -2.74
N GLY A 165 6.31 -4.56 -2.05
CA GLY A 165 6.50 -5.90 -2.64
C GLY A 165 5.21 -6.56 -3.14
N TYR A 166 4.04 -5.94 -2.97
CA TYR A 166 2.78 -6.51 -3.45
C TYR A 166 2.65 -6.44 -4.98
N PRO A 167 1.88 -7.34 -5.60
CA PRO A 167 1.55 -7.25 -7.03
C PRO A 167 0.91 -5.91 -7.41
N GLN A 168 0.03 -5.36 -6.58
CA GLN A 168 -0.49 -4.01 -6.69
C GLN A 168 0.34 -3.09 -5.78
N ARG A 169 1.34 -2.42 -6.34
CA ARG A 169 2.28 -1.58 -5.59
C ARG A 169 1.69 -0.20 -5.30
N PRO A 170 1.86 0.34 -4.09
CA PRO A 170 1.55 1.74 -3.80
C PRO A 170 2.65 2.68 -4.31
N TYR A 171 2.27 3.92 -4.67
CA TYR A 171 3.18 4.92 -5.21
C TYR A 171 3.14 6.23 -4.44
N GLY A 172 4.31 6.87 -4.31
CA GLY A 172 4.45 8.28 -4.00
C GLY A 172 4.50 9.08 -5.28
N LEU A 173 3.76 10.17 -5.33
CA LEU A 173 3.67 11.05 -6.50
C LEU A 173 4.06 12.47 -6.10
N GLU A 174 4.61 13.21 -7.05
CA GLU A 174 4.95 14.62 -6.91
C GLU A 174 4.64 15.34 -8.23
N THR A 175 3.69 16.26 -8.19
CA THR A 175 3.39 17.06 -9.39
C THR A 175 4.52 18.05 -9.66
N ARG A 176 4.94 18.17 -10.93
CA ARG A 176 6.11 18.95 -11.36
C ARG A 176 5.77 19.84 -12.53
N ASP A 177 6.50 20.93 -12.64
CA ASP A 177 6.50 21.76 -13.85
C ASP A 177 7.38 21.16 -14.97
N ALA A 178 7.53 21.89 -16.07
CA ALA A 178 8.33 21.44 -17.22
C ALA A 178 9.84 21.43 -16.94
N GLU A 179 10.29 22.15 -15.95
CA GLU A 179 11.67 22.23 -15.47
C GLU A 179 12.01 21.16 -14.43
N GLY A 180 10.97 20.43 -13.95
CA GLY A 180 11.10 19.33 -12.96
C GLY A 180 11.01 19.80 -11.51
N GLU A 181 10.65 21.06 -11.27
CA GLU A 181 10.44 21.62 -9.95
C GLU A 181 9.03 21.31 -9.44
N ASP A 182 8.84 21.32 -8.13
CA ASP A 182 7.56 21.07 -7.47
C ASP A 182 6.48 22.04 -7.97
N LEU A 183 5.33 21.50 -8.34
CA LEU A 183 4.18 22.27 -8.81
C LEU A 183 2.96 22.00 -7.91
N ASP A 184 2.60 22.99 -7.12
CA ASP A 184 1.38 22.92 -6.30
C ASP A 184 0.13 23.01 -7.19
N VAL A 185 -0.72 21.99 -7.15
CA VAL A 185 -1.96 21.92 -7.92
C VAL A 185 -3.11 21.37 -7.06
N SER A 186 -4.32 21.84 -7.32
CA SER A 186 -5.54 21.26 -6.72
C SER A 186 -5.99 20.07 -7.55
N LEU A 187 -6.05 18.89 -6.96
CA LEU A 187 -6.45 17.65 -7.62
C LEU A 187 -7.71 17.07 -6.98
N LEU A 188 -8.72 16.73 -7.79
CA LEU A 188 -9.97 16.07 -7.36
C LEU A 188 -10.67 16.78 -6.20
N GLY A 189 -10.60 18.12 -6.16
CA GLY A 189 -11.19 18.94 -5.10
C GLY A 189 -10.39 19.02 -3.81
N MET A 190 -9.21 18.41 -3.76
CA MET A 190 -8.26 18.57 -2.66
C MET A 190 -7.44 19.87 -2.83
N PRO A 191 -7.03 20.54 -1.74
CA PRO A 191 -6.23 21.75 -1.79
C PRO A 191 -4.92 21.59 -2.57
N GLU A 192 -4.42 22.73 -3.08
CA GLU A 192 -3.16 22.81 -3.80
C GLU A 192 -1.99 22.26 -2.97
N GLU A 193 -1.22 21.39 -3.61
CA GLU A 193 -0.01 20.77 -3.08
C GLU A 193 0.72 20.00 -4.20
N SER A 194 1.98 19.69 -4.02
CA SER A 194 2.77 18.90 -4.96
C SER A 194 2.82 17.41 -4.60
N ASP A 195 2.79 17.06 -3.30
CA ASP A 195 2.95 15.68 -2.81
C ASP A 195 1.62 14.91 -2.70
N TRP A 196 1.52 13.77 -3.38
CA TRP A 196 0.35 12.91 -3.42
C TRP A 196 0.71 11.45 -3.20
N VAL A 197 -0.29 10.60 -2.97
CA VAL A 197 -0.12 9.16 -2.84
C VAL A 197 -1.16 8.38 -3.64
N LEU A 198 -0.74 7.24 -4.18
CA LEU A 198 -1.60 6.18 -4.66
C LEU A 198 -1.43 4.98 -3.74
N LEU A 199 -2.42 4.74 -2.88
CA LEU A 199 -2.40 3.60 -1.96
C LEU A 199 -3.01 2.38 -2.63
N SER A 200 -2.34 1.25 -2.47
CA SER A 200 -2.81 -0.05 -2.92
C SER A 200 -3.83 -0.61 -1.94
N ASN A 201 -4.89 -1.22 -2.45
CA ASN A 201 -5.88 -1.95 -1.67
C ASN A 201 -5.68 -3.47 -1.71
N PHE A 202 -4.48 -3.94 -2.07
CA PHE A 202 -4.20 -5.35 -2.33
C PHE A 202 -4.67 -6.29 -1.21
N ASN A 203 -4.48 -5.91 0.05
CA ASN A 203 -4.88 -6.70 1.22
C ASN A 203 -6.32 -6.42 1.70
N ASP A 204 -7.04 -5.51 1.06
CA ASP A 204 -8.41 -5.16 1.41
C ASP A 204 -9.39 -5.58 0.31
N ARG A 205 -10.01 -6.75 0.48
CA ARG A 205 -11.00 -7.26 -0.48
C ARG A 205 -12.24 -6.35 -0.63
N SER A 206 -12.51 -5.49 0.34
CA SER A 206 -13.61 -4.51 0.26
C SER A 206 -13.23 -3.27 -0.54
N LEU A 207 -11.93 -2.99 -0.71
CA LEU A 207 -11.31 -1.81 -1.35
C LEU A 207 -11.61 -0.47 -0.67
N VAL A 208 -12.34 -0.44 0.45
CA VAL A 208 -12.86 0.80 1.02
C VAL A 208 -12.41 1.10 2.45
N ARG A 209 -11.69 0.19 3.12
CA ARG A 209 -11.31 0.37 4.54
C ARG A 209 -10.54 1.67 4.75
N ASN A 210 -9.52 1.93 3.92
CA ASN A 210 -8.73 3.16 4.02
C ASN A 210 -9.59 4.41 3.86
N THR A 211 -10.39 4.49 2.79
CA THR A 211 -11.23 5.66 2.52
C THR A 211 -12.29 5.89 3.58
N ILE A 212 -12.91 4.82 4.09
CA ILE A 212 -13.93 4.91 5.17
C ILE A 212 -13.27 5.36 6.48
N SER A 213 -12.13 4.77 6.89
CA SER A 213 -11.44 5.14 8.13
C SER A 213 -11.03 6.62 8.12
N HIS A 214 -10.42 7.09 7.03
CA HIS A 214 -10.06 8.50 6.88
C HIS A 214 -11.29 9.42 6.94
N LYS A 215 -12.36 9.05 6.23
CA LYS A 215 -13.59 9.84 6.27
C LYS A 215 -14.22 9.89 7.66
N LEU A 216 -14.35 8.77 8.34
CA LEU A 216 -14.90 8.70 9.69
C LEU A 216 -14.07 9.54 10.67
N PHE A 217 -12.74 9.47 10.58
CA PHE A 217 -11.86 10.28 11.44
C PHE A 217 -12.06 11.79 11.22
N THR A 218 -12.23 12.20 9.96
CA THR A 218 -12.60 13.58 9.62
C THR A 218 -13.96 13.96 10.17
N ASP A 219 -14.97 13.08 10.05
CA ASP A 219 -16.32 13.32 10.56
C ASP A 219 -16.37 13.42 12.11
N MET A 220 -15.41 12.80 12.81
CA MET A 220 -15.20 12.95 14.26
C MET A 220 -14.54 14.28 14.64
N GLY A 221 -14.16 15.10 13.66
CA GLY A 221 -13.56 16.42 13.83
C GLY A 221 -12.03 16.38 13.96
N GLN A 222 -11.40 15.27 13.59
CA GLN A 222 -9.95 15.11 13.59
C GLN A 222 -9.38 15.39 12.20
N TYR A 223 -8.08 15.73 12.13
CA TYR A 223 -7.38 15.79 10.85
C TYR A 223 -7.18 14.39 10.30
N SER A 224 -7.50 14.22 9.04
CA SER A 224 -7.18 13.03 8.25
C SER A 224 -6.90 13.42 6.80
N PRO A 225 -5.94 12.77 6.12
CA PRO A 225 -5.74 12.96 4.69
C PRO A 225 -7.02 12.72 3.90
N ARG A 226 -7.31 13.59 2.93
CA ARG A 226 -8.42 13.37 2.00
C ARG A 226 -8.04 12.27 1.03
N MET A 227 -8.94 11.31 0.85
CA MET A 227 -8.72 10.11 0.07
C MET A 227 -9.89 9.85 -0.87
N GLN A 228 -9.61 9.45 -2.11
CA GLN A 228 -10.62 9.13 -3.12
C GLN A 228 -10.23 7.86 -3.88
N LEU A 229 -11.19 6.96 -4.09
CA LEU A 229 -11.00 5.81 -4.98
C LEU A 229 -10.82 6.29 -6.42
N CYS A 230 -9.93 5.62 -7.15
CA CYS A 230 -9.65 5.90 -8.55
C CYS A 230 -9.25 4.63 -9.31
N GLU A 231 -9.43 4.66 -10.61
CA GLU A 231 -8.91 3.65 -11.54
C GLU A 231 -7.51 4.06 -12.01
N VAL A 232 -6.58 3.12 -12.09
CA VAL A 232 -5.20 3.43 -12.50
C VAL A 232 -4.80 2.64 -13.74
N LEU A 233 -4.29 3.37 -14.75
CA LEU A 233 -3.56 2.81 -15.88
C LEU A 233 -2.10 3.23 -15.76
N LEU A 234 -1.19 2.27 -15.85
CA LEU A 234 0.26 2.48 -15.89
C LEU A 234 0.80 1.95 -17.21
N ASP A 235 1.42 2.81 -18.01
CA ASP A 235 1.89 2.50 -19.37
C ASP A 235 0.82 1.79 -20.22
N SER A 236 -0.42 2.30 -20.14
CA SER A 236 -1.63 1.78 -20.81
C SER A 236 -2.13 0.42 -20.27
N VAL A 237 -1.51 -0.13 -19.24
CA VAL A 237 -1.97 -1.35 -18.57
C VAL A 237 -2.84 -0.98 -17.38
N TYR A 238 -4.04 -1.52 -17.32
CA TYR A 238 -4.94 -1.30 -16.17
C TYR A 238 -4.42 -2.02 -14.92
N LYS A 239 -4.24 -1.28 -13.83
CA LYS A 239 -3.68 -1.75 -12.55
C LYS A 239 -4.74 -1.96 -11.46
N GLY A 240 -6.00 -1.69 -11.75
CA GLY A 240 -7.09 -1.82 -10.80
C GLY A 240 -7.43 -0.54 -10.05
N ILE A 241 -8.21 -0.70 -8.99
CA ILE A 241 -8.67 0.39 -8.14
C ILE A 241 -7.61 0.71 -7.07
N TYR A 242 -7.25 1.98 -6.99
CA TYR A 242 -6.37 2.55 -5.99
C TYR A 242 -7.11 3.57 -5.13
N VAL A 243 -6.45 4.03 -4.09
CA VAL A 243 -6.86 5.22 -3.33
C VAL A 243 -5.87 6.34 -3.64
N PHE A 244 -6.32 7.37 -4.35
CA PHE A 244 -5.56 8.61 -4.53
C PHE A 244 -5.81 9.54 -3.36
N GLY A 245 -4.77 10.18 -2.84
CA GLY A 245 -4.94 11.07 -1.72
C GLY A 245 -3.72 11.90 -1.34
N GLU A 246 -3.89 12.63 -0.26
CA GLU A 246 -2.88 13.51 0.29
C GLU A 246 -1.78 12.72 1.03
N LYS A 247 -0.53 13.10 0.83
CA LYS A 247 0.57 12.68 1.68
C LYS A 247 0.49 13.42 3.01
N ILE A 248 0.67 12.72 4.12
CA ILE A 248 0.77 13.36 5.45
C ILE A 248 2.06 14.18 5.48
N LYS A 249 1.92 15.48 5.69
CA LYS A 249 3.03 16.42 5.88
C LYS A 249 2.54 17.68 6.59
N ARG A 250 3.46 18.45 7.11
CA ARG A 250 3.16 19.76 7.67
C ARG A 250 2.73 20.70 6.52
N ASP A 251 1.51 21.18 6.55
CA ASP A 251 0.96 22.22 5.70
C ASP A 251 -0.33 22.80 6.32
N LYS A 252 -0.69 24.05 5.97
CA LYS A 252 -1.91 24.72 6.46
C LYS A 252 -3.21 24.00 6.10
N ASN A 253 -3.22 23.24 5.03
CA ASN A 253 -4.37 22.47 4.56
C ASN A 253 -4.28 20.97 4.94
N ARG A 254 -3.17 20.55 5.53
CA ARG A 254 -2.91 19.16 5.95
C ARG A 254 -2.67 19.11 7.46
N VAL A 255 -1.47 18.79 7.94
CA VAL A 255 -1.15 18.89 9.36
C VAL A 255 -0.78 20.34 9.67
N ASP A 256 -1.76 21.12 10.17
CA ASP A 256 -1.60 22.56 10.46
C ASP A 256 -0.94 22.74 11.83
N ILE A 257 0.36 22.59 11.85
CA ILE A 257 1.23 22.83 13.02
C ILE A 257 2.27 23.87 12.69
N ALA A 258 2.90 24.45 13.73
CA ALA A 258 3.93 25.48 13.59
C ALA A 258 5.06 25.02 12.66
N ASN A 259 5.57 25.94 11.86
CA ASN A 259 6.73 25.70 11.00
C ASN A 259 8.00 25.86 11.84
N LEU A 260 8.39 24.79 12.53
CA LEU A 260 9.57 24.78 13.38
C LEU A 260 10.84 24.95 12.52
N LYS A 261 11.58 25.99 12.80
CA LYS A 261 12.82 26.34 12.09
C LYS A 261 14.05 25.98 12.91
N PRO A 262 15.24 25.87 12.29
CA PRO A 262 16.48 25.57 13.02
C PRO A 262 16.83 26.54 14.15
N GLU A 263 16.39 27.80 14.06
CA GLU A 263 16.58 28.83 15.10
C GLU A 263 15.63 28.73 16.28
N ASP A 264 14.53 27.96 16.18
CA ASP A 264 13.52 27.80 17.22
C ASP A 264 13.99 26.74 18.25
N ILE A 265 14.88 27.17 19.15
CA ILE A 265 15.60 26.29 20.09
C ILE A 265 15.32 26.57 21.55
N GLU A 266 14.48 27.54 21.88
CA GLU A 266 14.17 27.92 23.26
C GLU A 266 12.74 28.49 23.44
N GLY A 267 12.27 28.59 24.67
CA GLY A 267 10.99 29.20 25.02
C GLY A 267 9.78 28.44 24.48
N GLU A 268 8.79 29.18 23.99
CA GLU A 268 7.59 28.60 23.37
C GLU A 268 7.87 28.12 21.94
N ASP A 269 8.83 28.68 21.24
CA ASP A 269 9.11 28.38 19.83
C ASP A 269 9.56 26.92 19.63
N ILE A 270 10.30 26.34 20.60
CA ILE A 270 10.73 24.93 20.52
C ILE A 270 9.58 23.93 20.78
N THR A 271 8.44 24.37 21.32
CA THR A 271 7.41 23.45 21.85
C THR A 271 6.50 22.84 20.78
N GLY A 272 6.49 23.37 19.57
CA GLY A 272 5.52 22.95 18.56
C GLY A 272 6.13 22.64 17.21
N GLY A 273 5.32 21.99 16.35
CA GLY A 273 5.69 21.70 14.97
C GLY A 273 6.51 20.44 14.79
N TYR A 274 6.18 19.35 15.46
CA TYR A 274 6.79 18.03 15.26
C TYR A 274 5.78 17.05 14.67
N ILE A 275 6.22 16.26 13.70
CA ILE A 275 5.54 15.04 13.23
C ILE A 275 6.52 13.89 13.40
N LEU A 276 6.11 12.89 14.18
CA LEU A 276 6.85 11.66 14.38
C LEU A 276 6.05 10.50 13.82
N GLN A 277 6.74 9.47 13.33
CA GLN A 277 6.10 8.25 12.88
C GLN A 277 6.80 7.01 13.49
N GLN A 278 6.02 5.97 13.74
CA GLN A 278 6.53 4.64 14.04
C GLN A 278 6.60 3.88 12.73
N ASN A 279 7.81 3.66 12.22
CA ASN A 279 8.06 3.05 10.91
C ASN A 279 9.42 2.36 10.93
N TYR A 280 9.85 1.82 9.78
CA TYR A 280 11.25 1.41 9.62
C TYR A 280 12.17 2.56 9.97
N TRP A 281 13.18 2.26 10.77
CA TRP A 281 14.02 3.28 11.37
C TRP A 281 15.48 3.11 11.01
N ASP A 282 16.19 4.21 11.04
CA ASP A 282 17.65 4.29 10.98
C ASP A 282 18.12 5.19 12.12
N PRO A 283 19.25 4.90 12.77
CA PRO A 283 19.77 5.72 13.89
C PRO A 283 19.96 7.20 13.55
N SER A 284 20.20 7.54 12.27
CA SER A 284 20.37 8.93 11.83
C SER A 284 19.05 9.68 11.66
N THR A 285 17.92 8.97 11.54
CA THR A 285 16.59 9.55 11.25
C THR A 285 15.58 9.36 12.37
N SER A 286 15.97 8.76 13.48
CA SER A 286 15.07 8.41 14.59
C SER A 286 15.71 8.55 15.95
N PHE A 287 14.89 8.44 16.99
CA PHE A 287 15.34 8.16 18.36
C PHE A 287 14.61 6.96 18.93
N GLN A 288 15.28 6.24 19.83
CA GLN A 288 14.72 5.08 20.51
C GLN A 288 13.97 5.52 21.77
N SER A 289 12.79 4.96 22.02
CA SER A 289 12.08 5.07 23.28
C SER A 289 12.83 4.35 24.41
N ASN A 290 12.70 4.85 25.64
CA ASN A 290 13.17 4.17 26.83
C ASN A 290 12.23 3.04 27.28
N TYR A 291 11.10 2.86 26.61
CA TYR A 291 10.06 1.89 26.94
C TYR A 291 9.84 0.91 25.81
N SER A 292 9.68 -0.34 26.16
CA SER A 292 9.25 -1.43 25.24
C SER A 292 7.77 -1.75 25.48
N PRO A 293 7.08 -2.38 24.51
CA PRO A 293 5.72 -2.88 24.73
C PRO A 293 5.67 -3.84 25.92
N ILE A 294 4.64 -3.74 26.75
CA ILE A 294 4.52 -4.52 28.01
C ILE A 294 4.60 -6.02 27.75
N ASP A 295 3.91 -6.51 26.71
CA ASP A 295 3.87 -7.93 26.38
C ASP A 295 5.03 -8.39 25.48
N HIS A 296 5.87 -7.47 25.02
CA HIS A 296 6.97 -7.69 24.10
C HIS A 296 8.20 -6.85 24.47
N PRO A 297 8.82 -7.09 25.64
CA PRO A 297 9.95 -6.30 26.11
C PRO A 297 11.23 -6.48 25.26
N GLU A 298 11.24 -7.45 24.36
CA GLU A 298 12.31 -7.68 23.39
C GLU A 298 12.29 -6.73 22.19
N PHE A 299 11.22 -5.94 22.00
CA PHE A 299 11.10 -5.01 20.88
C PHE A 299 11.49 -3.60 21.30
N ASP A 300 12.36 -3.01 20.50
CA ASP A 300 12.70 -1.60 20.57
C ASP A 300 11.65 -0.77 19.82
N VAL A 301 11.22 0.33 20.43
CA VAL A 301 10.32 1.30 19.81
C VAL A 301 11.14 2.51 19.35
N HIS A 302 11.00 2.87 18.08
CA HIS A 302 11.67 4.01 17.50
C HIS A 302 10.66 5.01 16.95
N PHE A 303 10.97 6.30 17.14
CA PHE A 303 10.23 7.44 16.60
C PHE A 303 11.07 8.09 15.50
N VAL A 304 10.58 8.01 14.26
CA VAL A 304 11.24 8.58 13.09
C VAL A 304 10.79 10.03 12.91
N TYR A 305 11.72 10.94 12.64
CA TYR A 305 11.43 12.35 12.37
C TYR A 305 10.81 12.51 10.98
N GLU A 306 9.54 12.91 10.91
CA GLU A 306 8.88 13.26 9.66
C GLU A 306 8.89 14.77 9.42
N PHE A 307 8.67 15.56 10.48
CA PHE A 307 8.84 17.00 10.44
C PHE A 307 9.32 17.52 11.82
N PRO A 308 10.34 18.39 11.88
CA PRO A 308 11.25 18.74 10.78
C PRO A 308 11.95 17.50 10.21
N LYS A 309 12.44 17.59 8.96
CA LYS A 309 13.16 16.45 8.34
C LYS A 309 14.47 16.17 9.11
N PRO A 310 14.98 14.92 9.06
CA PRO A 310 16.23 14.55 9.76
C PRO A 310 17.44 15.44 9.44
N VAL A 311 17.46 16.05 8.25
CA VAL A 311 18.53 16.96 7.81
C VAL A 311 18.37 18.38 8.34
N ASP A 312 17.17 18.77 8.78
CA ASP A 312 16.82 20.13 9.20
C ASP A 312 16.69 20.25 10.72
N ILE A 313 16.29 19.17 11.40
CA ILE A 313 16.07 19.15 12.85
C ILE A 313 17.40 19.29 13.62
N THR A 314 17.48 20.26 14.51
CA THR A 314 18.69 20.49 15.33
C THR A 314 18.79 19.53 16.51
N GLU A 315 19.99 19.35 17.07
CA GLU A 315 20.21 18.49 18.26
C GLU A 315 19.40 18.96 19.47
N VAL A 316 19.17 20.28 19.63
CA VAL A 316 18.36 20.83 20.70
C VAL A 316 16.88 20.43 20.54
N GLN A 317 16.36 20.51 19.31
CA GLN A 317 15.00 20.10 18.97
C GLN A 317 14.82 18.58 19.12
N LYS A 318 15.80 17.77 18.68
CA LYS A 318 15.79 16.32 18.90
C LYS A 318 15.71 15.96 20.38
N ALA A 319 16.55 16.61 21.20
CA ALA A 319 16.55 16.40 22.64
C ALA A 319 15.21 16.81 23.29
N TYR A 320 14.63 17.93 22.83
CA TYR A 320 13.34 18.41 23.33
C TYR A 320 12.21 17.39 23.05
N ILE A 321 12.04 16.98 21.78
CA ILE A 321 10.94 16.09 21.43
C ILE A 321 11.11 14.68 22.01
N ALA A 322 12.34 14.16 22.09
CA ALA A 322 12.62 12.91 22.75
C ALA A 322 12.28 12.96 24.25
N SER A 323 12.62 14.07 24.94
CA SER A 323 12.26 14.29 26.34
C SER A 323 10.75 14.43 26.56
N PHE A 324 10.03 15.04 25.61
CA PHE A 324 8.57 15.13 25.67
C PHE A 324 7.92 13.73 25.54
N VAL A 325 8.36 12.92 24.58
CA VAL A 325 7.88 11.55 24.40
C VAL A 325 8.20 10.69 25.64
N ASP A 326 9.43 10.76 26.16
CA ASP A 326 9.83 10.06 27.40
C ASP A 326 8.95 10.47 28.59
N SER A 327 8.60 11.75 28.71
CA SER A 327 7.69 12.24 29.75
C SER A 327 6.28 11.67 29.63
N LEU A 328 5.74 11.58 28.42
CA LEU A 328 4.45 10.95 28.13
C LEU A 328 4.49 9.45 28.49
N GLU A 329 5.51 8.74 28.04
CA GLU A 329 5.68 7.31 28.31
C GLU A 329 5.88 7.04 29.80
N THR A 330 6.68 7.84 30.48
CA THR A 330 6.84 7.79 31.94
C THR A 330 5.50 7.96 32.66
N ALA A 331 4.68 8.92 32.24
CA ALA A 331 3.35 9.11 32.80
C ALA A 331 2.42 7.90 32.55
N LEU A 332 2.47 7.32 31.34
CA LEU A 332 1.66 6.13 30.98
C LEU A 332 2.04 4.87 31.77
N TYR A 333 3.32 4.66 32.01
CA TYR A 333 3.84 3.50 32.76
C TYR A 333 3.85 3.70 34.27
N SER A 334 3.50 4.90 34.76
CA SER A 334 3.42 5.21 36.20
C SER A 334 2.18 4.59 36.83
N PRO A 335 2.21 4.20 38.11
CA PRO A 335 1.01 3.84 38.88
C PRO A 335 -0.01 5.00 38.95
N ASP A 336 0.45 6.24 38.81
CA ASP A 336 -0.39 7.46 38.84
C ASP A 336 -0.82 7.91 37.44
N PHE A 337 -0.85 7.02 36.45
CA PHE A 337 -1.10 7.35 35.04
C PHE A 337 -2.41 8.10 34.80
N THR A 338 -3.45 7.89 35.63
CA THR A 338 -4.76 8.57 35.54
C THR A 338 -4.83 9.89 36.30
N ASP A 339 -3.81 10.27 37.05
CA ASP A 339 -3.80 11.52 37.82
C ASP A 339 -3.92 12.73 36.86
N PRO A 340 -4.79 13.70 37.15
CA PRO A 340 -5.03 14.82 36.25
C PRO A 340 -3.87 15.78 36.06
N GLU A 341 -2.92 15.84 37.05
CA GLU A 341 -1.82 16.80 37.05
C GLU A 341 -0.50 16.21 36.53
N ILE A 342 -0.26 14.93 36.78
CA ILE A 342 1.01 14.25 36.44
C ILE A 342 0.85 13.07 35.47
N GLY A 343 -0.37 12.61 35.25
CA GLY A 343 -0.67 11.48 34.36
C GLY A 343 -0.71 11.87 32.88
N TYR A 344 -1.10 10.92 32.02
CA TYR A 344 -1.07 11.02 30.56
C TYR A 344 -1.85 12.20 29.98
N ARG A 345 -2.91 12.66 30.67
CA ARG A 345 -3.76 13.78 30.21
C ARG A 345 -3.04 15.10 30.05
N LYS A 346 -1.89 15.24 30.70
CA LYS A 346 -1.02 16.42 30.56
C LYS A 346 -0.35 16.48 29.19
N TYR A 347 -0.16 15.33 28.53
CA TYR A 347 0.67 15.19 27.33
C TYR A 347 -0.14 14.79 26.10
N LEU A 348 -1.36 14.25 26.29
CA LEU A 348 -2.14 13.59 25.22
C LEU A 348 -3.51 14.24 25.09
N ASP A 349 -3.91 14.58 23.86
CA ASP A 349 -5.32 14.80 23.54
C ASP A 349 -6.06 13.47 23.57
N VAL A 350 -6.73 13.23 24.69
CA VAL A 350 -7.44 11.98 24.95
C VAL A 350 -8.54 11.70 23.94
N LYS A 351 -9.24 12.78 23.48
CA LYS A 351 -10.32 12.61 22.50
C LYS A 351 -9.75 12.14 21.17
N SER A 352 -8.72 12.80 20.67
CA SER A 352 -8.06 12.42 19.42
C SER A 352 -7.51 11.00 19.48
N PHE A 353 -6.89 10.61 20.60
CA PHE A 353 -6.38 9.26 20.81
C PHE A 353 -7.48 8.19 20.81
N ILE A 354 -8.61 8.43 21.51
CA ILE A 354 -9.75 7.51 21.55
C ILE A 354 -10.38 7.38 20.16
N ASP A 355 -10.57 8.50 19.46
CA ASP A 355 -11.14 8.51 18.09
C ASP A 355 -10.26 7.67 17.15
N TYR A 356 -8.93 7.81 17.23
CA TYR A 356 -7.98 6.99 16.46
C TYR A 356 -8.07 5.50 16.84
N PHE A 357 -8.09 5.19 18.13
CA PHE A 357 -8.16 3.80 18.62
C PHE A 357 -9.45 3.07 18.20
N LEU A 358 -10.57 3.79 18.10
CA LEU A 358 -11.85 3.21 17.68
C LEU A 358 -11.90 2.86 16.20
N LEU A 359 -11.02 3.45 15.38
CA LEU A 359 -10.98 3.26 13.93
C LEU A 359 -9.90 2.28 13.46
N ASN A 360 -8.95 1.94 14.33
CA ASN A 360 -7.94 0.92 14.11
C ASN A 360 -8.41 -0.42 14.66
#